data_484e19440bdcaef66627b7aad95698ae
#
_entry.id   484e19440bdcaef66627b7aad95698ae
#
_cell.length_a   1.000
_cell.length_b   1.000
_cell.length_c   1.000
_cell.angle_alpha   90.00
_cell.angle_beta   90.00
_cell.angle_gamma   90.00
#
_symmetry.space_group_name_H-M   'P 1'
#
loop_
_entity.id
_entity.type
_entity.pdbx_description
1 polymer ?
#
loop_
_entity_poly.entity_id
_entity_poly.type
_entity_poly.pdbx_seq_one_letter_code
_entity_poly.pdbx_strand_id
1 'polypeptide(L)'
;MCFPIFKSETAPTLDAVVKLLDKYPAVFDTRVNPEAVRIAVTGRVPAPADFAKYPAYVLFDGAWDADYTPGQLERIALVSADFGDFSVWNGKGSIIAAELKNIEKVIDRAHAMGKPVRFWGAPEGVTVYYTFYDMGIDYINTDRPEACADFFSDFGNKNFRIGERRTASDGVTGTKRLDKATRDFAGFQNEKLQLSKGIDVYAPTYLNDGGTGRIKNVIFLIGDGMGLAQIAAGAYANKGLSLFGMKDRKSVV
;
A
#
# COMPACT_ATOMS: atom_id res chain seq x y z
N MET A 1 14.09 -11.14 -13.78
CA MET A 1 13.13 -10.67 -14.80
C MET A 1 13.17 -9.15 -14.84
N CYS A 2 13.06 -8.53 -16.01
CA CYS A 2 13.03 -7.08 -16.18
C CYS A 2 11.65 -6.66 -16.72
N PHE A 3 11.08 -5.56 -16.20
CA PHE A 3 9.74 -5.08 -16.54
C PHE A 3 9.78 -3.68 -17.15
N PRO A 4 10.04 -3.52 -18.45
CA PRO A 4 9.94 -2.23 -19.10
C PRO A 4 8.48 -1.78 -19.19
N ILE A 5 8.20 -0.55 -18.73
CA ILE A 5 6.86 0.05 -18.73
C ILE A 5 6.69 0.91 -19.98
N PHE A 6 5.76 0.53 -20.85
CA PHE A 6 5.46 1.30 -22.07
C PHE A 6 4.32 2.27 -21.82
N LYS A 7 4.58 3.56 -22.06
CA LYS A 7 3.60 4.65 -21.97
C LYS A 7 3.27 5.27 -23.32
N SER A 8 4.06 4.95 -24.35
CA SER A 8 3.88 5.38 -25.75
C SER A 8 3.09 4.36 -26.58
N GLU A 9 2.97 4.57 -27.89
CA GLU A 9 2.38 3.59 -28.80
C GLU A 9 3.16 2.27 -28.74
N THR A 10 2.41 1.18 -28.61
CA THR A 10 2.98 -0.12 -28.28
C THR A 10 3.83 -0.70 -29.41
N ALA A 11 3.29 -0.78 -30.62
CA ALA A 11 3.96 -1.48 -31.72
C ALA A 11 5.31 -0.84 -32.09
N PRO A 12 5.40 0.46 -32.42
CA PRO A 12 6.70 1.05 -32.81
C PRO A 12 7.72 1.02 -31.67
N THR A 13 7.26 1.15 -30.41
CA THR A 13 8.15 1.09 -29.26
C THR A 13 8.70 -0.32 -29.05
N LEU A 14 7.82 -1.32 -29.13
CA LEU A 14 8.20 -2.71 -28.94
C LEU A 14 9.12 -3.20 -30.08
N ASP A 15 8.84 -2.81 -31.32
CA ASP A 15 9.69 -3.13 -32.47
C ASP A 15 11.11 -2.55 -32.31
N ALA A 16 11.21 -1.31 -31.82
CA ALA A 16 12.51 -0.69 -31.54
C ALA A 16 13.26 -1.41 -30.41
N VAL A 17 12.54 -1.81 -29.36
CA VAL A 17 13.11 -2.56 -28.23
C VAL A 17 13.57 -3.93 -28.69
N VAL A 18 12.76 -4.69 -29.43
CA VAL A 18 13.12 -6.01 -29.97
C VAL A 18 14.37 -5.90 -30.84
N LYS A 19 14.42 -4.93 -31.75
CA LYS A 19 15.60 -4.68 -32.59
C LYS A 19 16.87 -4.38 -31.78
N LEU A 20 16.73 -3.78 -30.61
CA LEU A 20 17.86 -3.57 -29.69
C LEU A 20 18.26 -4.86 -28.98
N LEU A 21 17.28 -5.60 -28.45
CA LEU A 21 17.51 -6.85 -27.71
C LEU A 21 18.14 -7.93 -28.59
N ASP A 22 17.75 -8.01 -29.86
CA ASP A 22 18.28 -8.95 -30.84
C ASP A 22 19.80 -8.80 -31.08
N LYS A 23 20.39 -7.66 -30.70
CA LYS A 23 21.84 -7.45 -30.75
C LYS A 23 22.57 -8.20 -29.63
N TYR A 24 21.85 -8.64 -28.59
CA TYR A 24 22.44 -9.24 -27.39
C TYR A 24 21.72 -10.56 -27.01
N PRO A 25 21.70 -11.55 -27.94
CA PRO A 25 20.93 -12.78 -27.71
C PRO A 25 21.42 -13.59 -26.52
N ALA A 26 22.71 -13.57 -26.20
CA ALA A 26 23.25 -14.24 -25.02
C ALA A 26 22.73 -13.64 -23.70
N VAL A 27 22.25 -12.41 -23.73
CA VAL A 27 21.72 -11.72 -22.54
C VAL A 27 20.21 -11.90 -22.39
N PHE A 28 19.47 -11.93 -23.51
CA PHE A 28 18.00 -11.83 -23.47
C PHE A 28 17.26 -13.05 -24.03
N ASP A 29 17.91 -13.89 -24.85
CA ASP A 29 17.25 -15.04 -25.46
C ASP A 29 17.52 -16.33 -24.69
N THR A 30 16.51 -16.84 -24.00
CA THR A 30 16.60 -18.09 -23.22
C THR A 30 16.86 -19.32 -24.07
N ARG A 31 16.69 -19.26 -25.40
CA ARG A 31 17.08 -20.34 -26.32
C ARG A 31 18.61 -20.38 -26.56
N VAL A 32 19.28 -19.24 -26.42
CA VAL A 32 20.72 -19.09 -26.55
C VAL A 32 21.40 -19.26 -25.20
N ASN A 33 20.84 -18.71 -24.16
CA ASN A 33 21.35 -18.78 -22.79
C ASN A 33 20.18 -19.05 -21.82
N PRO A 34 20.10 -20.23 -21.18
CA PRO A 34 19.05 -20.55 -20.21
C PRO A 34 18.93 -19.54 -19.04
N GLU A 35 20.06 -18.90 -18.69
CA GLU A 35 20.14 -17.87 -17.63
C GLU A 35 19.86 -16.45 -18.15
N ALA A 36 19.40 -16.31 -19.38
CA ALA A 36 19.11 -15.01 -19.98
C ALA A 36 18.06 -14.23 -19.17
N VAL A 37 18.18 -12.92 -19.18
CA VAL A 37 17.25 -12.02 -18.51
C VAL A 37 15.91 -12.05 -19.24
N ARG A 38 14.87 -12.50 -18.57
CA ARG A 38 13.50 -12.47 -19.12
C ARG A 38 12.96 -11.04 -19.14
N ILE A 39 12.39 -10.67 -20.27
CA ILE A 39 11.75 -9.38 -20.49
C ILE A 39 10.25 -9.58 -20.45
N ALA A 40 9.56 -8.84 -19.57
CA ALA A 40 8.10 -8.80 -19.50
C ALA A 40 7.62 -7.37 -19.68
N VAL A 41 7.02 -7.10 -20.83
CA VAL A 41 6.49 -5.77 -21.17
C VAL A 41 5.25 -5.50 -20.36
N THR A 42 5.19 -4.35 -19.70
CA THR A 42 4.04 -3.90 -18.89
C THR A 42 3.59 -2.50 -19.31
N GLY A 43 2.44 -2.07 -18.82
CA GLY A 43 1.80 -0.83 -19.25
C GLY A 43 0.99 -1.04 -20.53
N ARG A 44 1.35 -0.39 -21.62
CA ARG A 44 0.69 -0.62 -22.91
C ARG A 44 1.29 -1.86 -23.58
N VAL A 45 0.57 -2.97 -23.49
CA VAL A 45 0.91 -4.24 -24.15
C VAL A 45 0.14 -4.42 -25.46
N PRO A 46 0.66 -5.22 -26.42
CA PRO A 46 -0.11 -5.56 -27.63
C PRO A 46 -1.36 -6.38 -27.28
N ALA A 47 -2.32 -6.42 -28.19
CA ALA A 47 -3.45 -7.33 -28.06
C ALA A 47 -2.94 -8.80 -28.00
N PRO A 48 -3.58 -9.70 -27.22
CA PRO A 48 -3.14 -11.09 -27.11
C PRO A 48 -2.99 -11.83 -28.44
N ALA A 49 -3.81 -11.49 -29.43
CA ALA A 49 -3.71 -12.04 -30.80
C ALA A 49 -2.39 -11.66 -31.51
N ASP A 50 -1.74 -10.59 -31.06
CA ASP A 50 -0.51 -10.07 -31.66
C ASP A 50 0.76 -10.57 -30.95
N PHE A 51 0.64 -11.29 -29.84
CA PHE A 51 1.81 -11.78 -29.10
C PHE A 51 2.76 -12.62 -29.95
N ALA A 52 2.21 -13.40 -30.87
CA ALA A 52 3.00 -14.26 -31.77
C ALA A 52 3.85 -13.48 -32.79
N LYS A 53 3.57 -12.18 -32.98
CA LYS A 53 4.38 -11.33 -33.88
C LYS A 53 5.76 -11.01 -33.29
N TYR A 54 5.95 -11.18 -32.00
CA TYR A 54 7.17 -10.85 -31.30
C TYR A 54 7.97 -12.10 -30.90
N PRO A 55 9.30 -11.99 -30.75
CA PRO A 55 10.16 -13.12 -30.36
C PRO A 55 9.69 -13.79 -29.05
N ALA A 56 9.89 -15.10 -28.94
CA ALA A 56 9.41 -15.89 -27.81
C ALA A 56 10.03 -15.48 -26.46
N TYR A 57 11.18 -14.83 -26.44
CA TYR A 57 11.84 -14.33 -25.25
C TYR A 57 11.20 -13.05 -24.68
N VAL A 58 10.31 -12.38 -25.46
CA VAL A 58 9.53 -11.25 -24.98
C VAL A 58 8.21 -11.76 -24.40
N LEU A 59 7.98 -11.49 -23.14
CA LEU A 59 6.76 -11.83 -22.42
C LEU A 59 5.95 -10.56 -22.16
N PHE A 60 4.71 -10.72 -21.72
CA PHE A 60 3.77 -9.62 -21.53
C PHE A 60 3.15 -9.70 -20.15
N ASP A 61 2.75 -8.55 -19.65
CA ASP A 61 1.89 -8.41 -18.48
C ASP A 61 0.45 -8.68 -18.89
N GLY A 62 -0.22 -9.59 -18.23
CA GLY A 62 -1.59 -10.00 -18.54
C GLY A 62 -2.63 -9.23 -17.74
N ALA A 63 -3.82 -9.09 -18.31
CA ALA A 63 -4.99 -8.59 -17.60
C ALA A 63 -5.67 -9.75 -16.84
N TRP A 64 -6.11 -9.47 -15.62
CA TRP A 64 -6.72 -10.47 -14.75
C TRP A 64 -8.09 -10.97 -15.24
N ASP A 65 -8.82 -10.12 -15.97
CA ASP A 65 -10.18 -10.36 -16.47
C ASP A 65 -10.21 -10.87 -17.92
N ALA A 66 -9.04 -11.03 -18.56
CA ALA A 66 -8.95 -11.54 -19.92
C ALA A 66 -8.93 -13.08 -19.95
N ASP A 67 -9.48 -13.63 -21.02
CA ASP A 67 -9.33 -15.03 -21.38
C ASP A 67 -8.23 -15.20 -22.42
N TYR A 68 -7.34 -16.17 -22.17
CA TYR A 68 -6.19 -16.45 -23.02
C TYR A 68 -6.26 -17.87 -23.55
N THR A 69 -5.92 -18.05 -24.82
CA THR A 69 -5.62 -19.38 -25.35
C THR A 69 -4.32 -19.92 -24.72
N PRO A 70 -4.10 -21.24 -24.73
CA PRO A 70 -2.85 -21.80 -24.18
C PRO A 70 -1.58 -21.14 -24.73
N GLY A 71 -1.51 -20.91 -26.05
CA GLY A 71 -0.35 -20.26 -26.66
C GLY A 71 -0.17 -18.78 -26.28
N GLN A 72 -1.26 -18.06 -26.01
CA GLN A 72 -1.20 -16.70 -25.48
C GLN A 72 -0.74 -16.71 -24.02
N LEU A 73 -1.24 -17.68 -23.25
CA LEU A 73 -0.90 -17.81 -21.85
C LEU A 73 0.60 -18.09 -21.64
N GLU A 74 1.25 -18.86 -22.54
CA GLU A 74 2.70 -19.07 -22.53
C GLU A 74 3.49 -17.74 -22.65
N ARG A 75 2.87 -16.73 -23.26
CA ARG A 75 3.48 -15.41 -23.45
C ARG A 75 3.20 -14.43 -22.30
N ILE A 76 2.37 -14.80 -21.34
CA ILE A 76 2.09 -14.02 -20.13
C ILE A 76 3.12 -14.37 -19.05
N ALA A 77 3.83 -13.34 -18.58
CA ALA A 77 4.82 -13.49 -17.50
C ALA A 77 4.18 -13.46 -16.11
N LEU A 78 3.22 -12.57 -15.94
CA LEU A 78 2.46 -12.32 -14.72
C LEU A 78 1.13 -11.67 -15.09
N VAL A 79 0.25 -11.56 -14.13
CA VAL A 79 -1.01 -10.83 -14.24
C VAL A 79 -0.97 -9.62 -13.32
N SER A 80 -1.31 -8.45 -13.83
CA SER A 80 -1.35 -7.22 -13.03
C SER A 80 -2.73 -6.58 -13.01
N ALA A 81 -3.02 -5.89 -11.90
CA ALA A 81 -4.24 -5.09 -11.74
C ALA A 81 -3.94 -3.78 -10.98
N ASP A 82 -4.77 -2.76 -11.20
CA ASP A 82 -4.74 -1.56 -10.38
C ASP A 82 -5.39 -1.85 -9.04
N PHE A 83 -4.65 -1.71 -7.96
CA PHE A 83 -5.19 -1.92 -6.61
C PHE A 83 -6.38 -0.99 -6.32
N GLY A 84 -6.34 0.22 -6.85
CA GLY A 84 -7.39 1.21 -6.66
C GLY A 84 -8.75 0.84 -7.26
N ASP A 85 -8.80 -0.10 -8.20
CA ASP A 85 -10.06 -0.61 -8.76
C ASP A 85 -10.79 -1.55 -7.79
N PHE A 86 -10.09 -2.13 -6.82
CA PHE A 86 -10.61 -3.16 -5.92
C PHE A 86 -10.71 -2.71 -4.47
N SER A 87 -9.87 -1.75 -4.06
CA SER A 87 -9.81 -1.28 -2.68
C SER A 87 -9.39 0.17 -2.60
N VAL A 88 -9.92 0.84 -1.59
CA VAL A 88 -9.52 2.19 -1.18
C VAL A 88 -8.68 2.17 0.10
N TRP A 89 -8.25 1.00 0.52
CA TRP A 89 -7.39 0.83 1.67
C TRP A 89 -6.08 1.63 1.51
N ASN A 90 -5.71 2.36 2.54
CA ASN A 90 -4.54 3.24 2.53
C ASN A 90 -3.30 2.64 3.22
N GLY A 91 -3.28 1.33 3.45
CA GLY A 91 -2.18 0.64 4.11
C GLY A 91 -2.24 0.65 5.64
N LYS A 92 -3.28 1.21 6.24
CA LYS A 92 -3.46 1.29 7.70
C LYS A 92 -4.70 0.49 8.12
N GLY A 93 -4.58 -0.20 9.25
CA GLY A 93 -5.65 -1.08 9.73
C GLY A 93 -5.93 -2.25 8.78
N SER A 94 -7.13 -2.79 8.84
CA SER A 94 -7.55 -3.94 8.05
C SER A 94 -8.33 -3.52 6.81
N ILE A 95 -8.19 -4.28 5.73
CA ILE A 95 -9.03 -4.15 4.53
C ILE A 95 -10.45 -4.57 4.89
N ILE A 96 -11.46 -3.86 4.40
CA ILE A 96 -12.86 -4.26 4.62
C ILE A 96 -13.18 -5.55 3.87
N ALA A 97 -14.07 -6.37 4.45
CA ALA A 97 -14.34 -7.72 3.95
C ALA A 97 -14.81 -7.75 2.48
N ALA A 98 -15.60 -6.78 2.05
CA ALA A 98 -16.07 -6.70 0.67
C ALA A 98 -14.94 -6.41 -0.33
N GLU A 99 -14.03 -5.49 0.02
CA GLU A 99 -12.86 -5.17 -0.81
C GLU A 99 -11.86 -6.33 -0.84
N LEU A 100 -11.66 -7.00 0.31
CA LEU A 100 -10.81 -8.18 0.39
C LEU A 100 -11.25 -9.27 -0.59
N LYS A 101 -12.54 -9.58 -0.64
CA LYS A 101 -13.10 -10.55 -1.59
C LYS A 101 -12.84 -10.17 -3.06
N ASN A 102 -12.88 -8.89 -3.37
CA ASN A 102 -12.59 -8.43 -4.73
C ASN A 102 -11.12 -8.64 -5.09
N ILE A 103 -10.21 -8.37 -4.14
CA ILE A 103 -8.78 -8.60 -4.32
C ILE A 103 -8.49 -10.10 -4.46
N GLU A 104 -9.05 -10.93 -3.56
CA GLU A 104 -8.91 -12.39 -3.59
C GLU A 104 -9.36 -12.97 -4.93
N LYS A 105 -10.46 -12.47 -5.50
CA LYS A 105 -10.92 -12.90 -6.83
C LYS A 105 -9.86 -12.70 -7.92
N VAL A 106 -9.12 -11.59 -7.87
CA VAL A 106 -8.04 -11.33 -8.84
C VAL A 106 -6.88 -12.30 -8.63
N ILE A 107 -6.50 -12.53 -7.37
CA ILE A 107 -5.44 -13.47 -7.01
C ILE A 107 -5.80 -14.88 -7.48
N ASP A 108 -6.99 -15.37 -7.12
CA ASP A 108 -7.48 -16.69 -7.49
C ASP A 108 -7.52 -16.87 -9.01
N ARG A 109 -7.96 -15.84 -9.74
CA ARG A 109 -8.01 -15.88 -11.21
C ARG A 109 -6.62 -15.98 -11.82
N ALA A 110 -5.65 -15.20 -11.34
CA ALA A 110 -4.28 -15.26 -11.81
C ALA A 110 -3.65 -16.63 -11.52
N HIS A 111 -3.84 -17.14 -10.31
CA HIS A 111 -3.33 -18.46 -9.90
C HIS A 111 -4.00 -19.59 -10.67
N ALA A 112 -5.30 -19.48 -10.98
CA ALA A 112 -5.99 -20.45 -11.83
C ALA A 112 -5.42 -20.49 -13.25
N MET A 113 -4.87 -19.39 -13.75
CA MET A 113 -4.12 -19.32 -15.01
C MET A 113 -2.67 -19.84 -14.86
N GLY A 114 -2.24 -20.23 -13.67
CA GLY A 114 -0.85 -20.61 -13.38
C GLY A 114 0.13 -19.43 -13.47
N LYS A 115 -0.34 -18.18 -13.22
CA LYS A 115 0.45 -16.98 -13.34
C LYS A 115 0.60 -16.27 -12.00
N PRO A 116 1.79 -15.71 -11.72
CA PRO A 116 1.97 -14.85 -10.56
C PRO A 116 1.16 -13.57 -10.72
N VAL A 117 0.73 -13.00 -9.58
CA VAL A 117 -0.09 -11.79 -9.52
C VAL A 117 0.70 -10.62 -8.93
N ARG A 118 0.43 -9.42 -9.46
CA ARG A 118 0.94 -8.15 -8.98
C ARG A 118 -0.16 -7.10 -8.96
N PHE A 119 -0.22 -6.31 -7.90
CA PHE A 119 -1.02 -5.09 -7.89
C PHE A 119 -0.10 -3.86 -7.96
N TRP A 120 -0.42 -2.93 -8.86
CA TRP A 120 0.20 -1.61 -8.90
C TRP A 120 -0.76 -0.55 -8.32
N GLY A 121 -0.27 0.65 -8.05
CA GLY A 121 -1.08 1.71 -7.43
C GLY A 121 -1.49 1.44 -5.97
N ALA A 122 -0.90 0.44 -5.35
CA ALA A 122 -1.15 0.11 -3.95
C ALA A 122 -0.46 1.10 -3.00
N PRO A 123 -0.93 1.24 -1.75
CA PRO A 123 -0.21 2.00 -0.74
C PRO A 123 1.13 1.34 -0.40
N GLU A 124 2.00 2.09 0.28
CA GLU A 124 3.36 1.67 0.64
C GLU A 124 3.50 1.45 2.15
N GLY A 125 4.37 0.54 2.54
CA GLY A 125 4.81 0.36 3.92
C GLY A 125 4.73 -1.07 4.45
N VAL A 126 5.26 -1.26 5.64
CA VAL A 126 5.41 -2.57 6.29
C VAL A 126 4.07 -3.33 6.42
N THR A 127 3.01 -2.63 6.79
CA THR A 127 1.67 -3.23 6.89
C THR A 127 1.18 -3.75 5.54
N VAL A 128 1.49 -3.03 4.45
CA VAL A 128 1.12 -3.43 3.08
C VAL A 128 1.92 -4.65 2.65
N TYR A 129 3.24 -4.65 2.84
CA TYR A 129 4.10 -5.78 2.51
C TYR A 129 3.66 -7.06 3.23
N TYR A 130 3.37 -6.94 4.54
CA TYR A 130 2.86 -8.03 5.33
C TYR A 130 1.49 -8.53 4.82
N THR A 131 0.56 -7.61 4.58
CA THR A 131 -0.80 -7.95 4.12
C THR A 131 -0.77 -8.62 2.75
N PHE A 132 0.02 -8.10 1.83
CA PHE A 132 0.16 -8.66 0.49
C PHE A 132 0.81 -10.05 0.49
N TYR A 133 1.84 -10.22 1.33
CA TYR A 133 2.44 -11.54 1.53
C TYR A 133 1.42 -12.55 2.08
N ASP A 134 0.65 -12.16 3.10
CA ASP A 134 -0.38 -12.99 3.71
C ASP A 134 -1.53 -13.34 2.74
N MET A 135 -1.84 -12.45 1.81
CA MET A 135 -2.83 -12.68 0.77
C MET A 135 -2.34 -13.58 -0.37
N GLY A 136 -1.06 -13.87 -0.43
CA GLY A 136 -0.47 -14.67 -1.51
C GLY A 136 -0.22 -13.88 -2.79
N ILE A 137 0.00 -12.57 -2.71
CA ILE A 137 0.43 -11.76 -3.85
C ILE A 137 1.90 -12.07 -4.12
N ASP A 138 2.21 -12.47 -5.35
CA ASP A 138 3.53 -12.99 -5.71
C ASP A 138 4.59 -11.90 -5.90
N TYR A 139 4.19 -10.76 -6.44
CA TYR A 139 5.08 -9.62 -6.69
C TYR A 139 4.59 -8.35 -6.01
N ILE A 140 5.40 -7.85 -5.09
CA ILE A 140 5.14 -6.56 -4.45
C ILE A 140 5.64 -5.44 -5.37
N ASN A 141 4.71 -4.60 -5.84
CA ASN A 141 5.06 -3.37 -6.53
C ASN A 141 5.36 -2.28 -5.50
N THR A 142 6.55 -1.69 -5.56
CA THR A 142 6.99 -0.69 -4.60
C THR A 142 7.92 0.33 -5.25
N ASP A 143 7.81 1.57 -4.82
CA ASP A 143 8.75 2.64 -5.15
C ASP A 143 9.91 2.72 -4.14
N ARG A 144 9.90 1.82 -3.13
CA ARG A 144 10.90 1.75 -2.06
C ARG A 144 11.52 0.33 -1.95
N PRO A 145 12.25 -0.11 -2.99
CA PRO A 145 12.72 -1.48 -3.10
C PRO A 145 13.64 -1.90 -1.94
N GLU A 146 14.48 -0.98 -1.45
CA GLU A 146 15.36 -1.26 -0.31
C GLU A 146 14.55 -1.54 0.96
N ALA A 147 13.57 -0.70 1.28
CA ALA A 147 12.72 -0.88 2.46
C ALA A 147 11.88 -2.17 2.37
N CYS A 148 11.45 -2.53 1.17
CA CYS A 148 10.74 -3.78 0.92
C CYS A 148 11.68 -4.99 1.10
N ALA A 149 12.90 -4.92 0.56
CA ALA A 149 13.91 -5.97 0.71
C ALA A 149 14.33 -6.16 2.16
N ASP A 150 14.57 -5.08 2.90
CA ASP A 150 14.90 -5.10 4.33
C ASP A 150 13.78 -5.75 5.14
N PHE A 151 12.51 -5.39 4.84
CA PHE A 151 11.37 -6.01 5.50
C PHE A 151 11.36 -7.53 5.31
N PHE A 152 11.50 -8.03 4.08
CA PHE A 152 11.46 -9.47 3.81
C PHE A 152 12.70 -10.20 4.34
N SER A 153 13.86 -9.57 4.34
CA SER A 153 15.06 -10.11 4.98
C SER A 153 14.85 -10.28 6.48
N ASP A 154 14.36 -9.26 7.15
CA ASP A 154 14.03 -9.29 8.57
C ASP A 154 12.90 -10.26 8.90
N PHE A 155 11.87 -10.31 8.05
CA PHE A 155 10.72 -11.20 8.19
C PHE A 155 11.12 -12.67 8.13
N GLY A 156 12.04 -13.04 7.22
CA GLY A 156 12.57 -14.39 7.12
C GLY A 156 13.44 -14.81 8.31
N ASN A 157 14.08 -13.86 8.97
CA ASN A 157 15.01 -14.10 10.09
C ASN A 157 14.33 -14.06 11.47
N LYS A 158 13.12 -13.53 11.58
CA LYS A 158 12.35 -13.44 12.81
C LYS A 158 11.25 -14.47 12.81
N ASN A 159 11.03 -15.13 13.95
CA ASN A 159 9.93 -16.08 14.13
C ASN A 159 8.58 -15.36 14.21
N PHE A 160 8.18 -14.66 13.15
CA PHE A 160 6.85 -14.11 13.04
C PHE A 160 5.88 -15.24 12.74
N ARG A 161 4.77 -15.27 13.48
CA ARG A 161 3.62 -16.09 13.11
C ARG A 161 2.58 -15.17 12.51
N ILE A 162 2.18 -15.48 11.30
CA ILE A 162 1.02 -14.86 10.66
C ILE A 162 -0.21 -15.43 11.40
N GLY A 163 -0.93 -14.56 12.12
CA GLY A 163 -2.19 -14.92 12.74
C GLY A 163 -3.33 -14.95 11.72
N GLU A 164 -4.54 -15.14 12.20
CA GLU A 164 -5.72 -15.00 11.35
C GLU A 164 -5.79 -13.59 10.74
N ARG A 165 -6.07 -13.53 9.44
CA ARG A 165 -6.35 -12.29 8.75
C ARG A 165 -7.60 -11.65 9.34
N ARG A 166 -7.47 -10.41 9.79
CA ARG A 166 -8.60 -9.64 10.32
C ARG A 166 -9.10 -8.68 9.25
N THR A 167 -10.39 -8.69 9.01
CA THR A 167 -11.07 -7.70 8.17
C THR A 167 -11.86 -6.75 9.04
N ALA A 168 -11.97 -5.49 8.61
CA ALA A 168 -12.90 -4.56 9.24
C ALA A 168 -14.33 -5.01 8.93
N SER A 169 -15.21 -4.96 9.94
CA SER A 169 -16.63 -5.18 9.71
C SER A 169 -17.22 -4.01 8.92
N ASP A 170 -18.15 -4.30 8.03
CA ASP A 170 -18.89 -3.28 7.31
C ASP A 170 -19.54 -2.30 8.31
N GLY A 171 -19.24 -1.01 8.18
CA GLY A 171 -19.79 0.05 9.02
C GLY A 171 -18.96 0.43 10.25
N VAL A 172 -17.91 -0.32 10.62
CA VAL A 172 -16.99 0.06 11.70
C VAL A 172 -15.69 0.55 11.09
N THR A 173 -15.47 1.84 11.11
CA THR A 173 -14.19 2.50 10.78
C THR A 173 -13.46 1.92 9.56
N GLY A 174 -14.23 1.38 8.63
CA GLY A 174 -13.69 1.01 7.33
C GLY A 174 -12.96 2.21 6.76
N THR A 175 -11.89 1.98 6.09
CA THR A 175 -11.18 3.03 5.37
C THR A 175 -12.19 3.78 4.52
N LYS A 176 -12.55 4.99 4.95
CA LYS A 176 -13.33 5.86 4.08
C LYS A 176 -12.50 6.09 2.84
N ARG A 177 -13.14 6.00 1.69
CA ARG A 177 -12.52 6.40 0.44
C ARG A 177 -12.12 7.86 0.61
N LEU A 178 -10.82 8.08 0.74
CA LEU A 178 -10.28 9.41 0.52
C LEU A 178 -10.39 9.60 -0.99
N ASP A 179 -11.15 10.58 -1.43
CA ASP A 179 -11.16 10.90 -2.83
C ASP A 179 -9.73 11.29 -3.27
N LYS A 180 -9.48 11.29 -4.57
CA LYS A 180 -8.16 11.52 -5.13
C LYS A 180 -7.57 12.88 -4.69
N ALA A 181 -8.42 13.87 -4.43
CA ALA A 181 -8.04 15.20 -3.98
C ALA A 181 -7.58 15.23 -2.51
N THR A 182 -8.11 14.34 -1.67
CA THR A 182 -7.69 14.22 -0.26
C THR A 182 -6.49 13.31 -0.05
N ARG A 183 -6.10 12.52 -1.07
CA ARG A 183 -4.83 11.79 -1.06
C ARG A 183 -3.63 12.70 -1.33
N ASP A 184 -3.87 13.84 -1.96
CA ASP A 184 -2.83 14.79 -2.30
C ASP A 184 -2.58 15.71 -1.12
N PHE A 185 -1.64 15.32 -0.25
CA PHE A 185 -1.19 16.16 0.85
C PHE A 185 -0.58 17.50 0.39
N ALA A 186 -0.22 17.63 -0.89
CA ALA A 186 0.22 18.89 -1.47
C ALA A 186 -0.90 19.94 -1.50
N GLY A 187 -2.18 19.51 -1.49
CA GLY A 187 -3.32 20.39 -1.34
C GLY A 187 -3.60 20.84 0.09
N PHE A 188 -2.89 20.29 1.09
CA PHE A 188 -2.99 20.74 2.47
C PHE A 188 -2.15 22.00 2.64
N GLN A 189 -2.67 23.11 2.13
CA GLN A 189 -2.04 24.42 2.31
C GLN A 189 -2.29 24.87 3.74
N ASN A 190 -1.23 24.91 4.53
CA ASN A 190 -1.19 25.51 5.87
C ASN A 190 -1.50 27.02 5.87
N GLU A 191 -1.75 27.61 4.70
CA GLU A 191 -2.03 29.03 4.54
C GLU A 191 -3.27 29.52 5.30
N LYS A 192 -4.14 28.61 5.74
CA LYS A 192 -5.34 28.93 6.49
C LYS A 192 -5.24 28.71 8.00
N LEU A 193 -4.14 28.14 8.49
CA LEU A 193 -3.85 28.12 9.92
C LEU A 193 -3.26 29.48 10.34
N GLN A 194 -4.03 30.54 10.18
CA GLN A 194 -3.74 31.78 10.89
C GLN A 194 -4.19 31.60 12.33
N LEU A 195 -3.21 31.48 13.21
CA LEU A 195 -3.44 31.73 14.65
C LEU A 195 -3.82 33.22 14.80
N SER A 196 -5.06 33.54 14.52
CA SER A 196 -5.52 34.91 14.44
C SER A 196 -5.64 35.60 15.79
N LYS A 197 -5.57 34.90 16.90
CA LYS A 197 -5.49 35.43 18.27
C LYS A 197 -4.83 34.43 19.19
N GLY A 198 -4.05 34.90 20.16
CA GLY A 198 -3.58 34.06 21.23
C GLY A 198 -4.75 33.31 21.86
N ILE A 199 -4.63 32.00 22.00
CA ILE A 199 -5.62 31.18 22.70
C ILE A 199 -5.51 31.54 24.17
N ASP A 200 -6.59 32.02 24.78
CA ASP A 200 -6.64 32.21 26.22
C ASP A 200 -6.46 30.85 26.91
N VAL A 201 -5.40 30.73 27.65
CA VAL A 201 -5.13 29.48 28.40
C VAL A 201 -6.15 29.38 29.52
N TYR A 202 -6.93 28.32 29.51
CA TYR A 202 -7.88 28.05 30.58
C TYR A 202 -7.12 27.89 31.91
N ALA A 203 -7.38 28.79 32.83
CA ALA A 203 -6.92 28.64 34.21
C ALA A 203 -7.87 27.70 34.96
N PRO A 204 -7.37 26.61 35.59
CA PRO A 204 -8.24 25.73 36.36
C PRO A 204 -8.98 26.46 37.44
N THR A 205 -10.30 26.32 37.44
CA THR A 205 -11.19 26.97 38.44
C THR A 205 -11.40 26.13 39.70
N TYR A 206 -10.76 24.95 39.74
CA TYR A 206 -10.77 24.09 40.93
C TYR A 206 -9.38 23.89 41.47
N LEU A 207 -9.27 23.83 42.76
CA LEU A 207 -8.05 23.47 43.44
C LEU A 207 -8.07 21.97 43.74
N ASN A 208 -6.99 21.27 43.41
CA ASN A 208 -6.81 19.91 43.90
C ASN A 208 -6.36 20.02 45.36
N ASP A 209 -7.28 19.82 46.27
CA ASP A 209 -7.08 19.91 47.72
C ASP A 209 -6.51 18.59 48.31
N GLY A 210 -6.23 17.58 47.48
CA GLY A 210 -5.79 16.26 47.93
C GLY A 210 -6.87 15.48 48.69
N GLY A 211 -8.11 15.91 48.60
CA GLY A 211 -9.27 15.31 49.30
C GLY A 211 -9.45 13.84 48.94
N THR A 212 -9.58 13.00 49.95
CA THR A 212 -9.84 11.55 49.80
C THR A 212 -11.32 11.21 49.85
N GLY A 213 -12.17 12.20 49.54
CA GLY A 213 -13.62 12.04 49.56
C GLY A 213 -14.11 10.99 48.57
N ARG A 214 -15.27 10.38 48.85
CA ARG A 214 -15.89 9.39 47.95
C ARG A 214 -16.16 10.02 46.56
N ILE A 215 -15.55 9.47 45.53
CA ILE A 215 -15.79 9.88 44.14
C ILE A 215 -17.24 9.54 43.79
N LYS A 216 -18.02 10.56 43.43
CA LYS A 216 -19.43 10.41 43.01
C LYS A 216 -19.60 10.31 41.50
N ASN A 217 -18.74 10.99 40.76
CA ASN A 217 -18.82 11.06 39.30
C ASN A 217 -17.41 11.00 38.73
N VAL A 218 -17.24 10.30 37.62
CA VAL A 218 -16.03 10.27 36.82
C VAL A 218 -16.37 10.71 35.41
N ILE A 219 -15.68 11.74 34.92
CA ILE A 219 -15.77 12.17 33.52
C ILE A 219 -14.50 11.68 32.85
N PHE A 220 -14.67 10.81 31.86
CA PHE A 220 -13.58 10.30 31.07
C PHE A 220 -13.55 11.01 29.72
N LEU A 221 -12.49 11.77 29.44
CA LEU A 221 -12.30 12.51 28.20
C LEU A 221 -11.31 11.75 27.32
N ILE A 222 -11.77 11.37 26.14
CA ILE A 222 -10.94 10.70 25.14
C ILE A 222 -10.71 11.67 24.01
N GLY A 223 -9.45 12.04 23.75
CA GLY A 223 -9.07 12.84 22.60
C GLY A 223 -9.01 11.96 21.35
N ASP A 224 -10.00 12.09 20.48
CA ASP A 224 -10.01 11.36 19.21
C ASP A 224 -8.93 11.91 18.26
N GLY A 225 -8.08 11.01 17.74
CA GLY A 225 -6.96 11.38 16.88
C GLY A 225 -5.83 12.15 17.58
N MET A 226 -5.87 12.27 18.91
CA MET A 226 -4.90 13.01 19.70
C MET A 226 -3.65 12.19 19.98
N GLY A 227 -2.72 12.19 19.03
CA GLY A 227 -1.40 11.57 19.20
C GLY A 227 -0.44 12.46 20.00
N LEU A 228 0.75 11.93 20.32
CA LEU A 228 1.78 12.66 21.07
C LEU A 228 2.19 13.97 20.39
N ALA A 229 2.19 14.03 19.06
CA ALA A 229 2.53 15.24 18.32
C ALA A 229 1.49 16.36 18.56
N GLN A 230 0.21 16.02 18.57
CA GLN A 230 -0.88 16.98 18.83
C GLN A 230 -0.84 17.47 20.30
N ILE A 231 -0.55 16.56 21.23
CA ILE A 231 -0.37 16.91 22.66
C ILE A 231 0.82 17.85 22.82
N ALA A 232 1.96 17.55 22.20
CA ALA A 232 3.15 18.38 22.25
C ALA A 232 2.93 19.76 21.63
N ALA A 233 2.26 19.81 20.45
CA ALA A 233 1.92 21.06 19.79
C ALA A 233 0.96 21.92 20.65
N GLY A 234 -0.05 21.30 21.25
CA GLY A 234 -0.95 21.97 22.17
C GLY A 234 -0.25 22.49 23.43
N ALA A 235 0.66 21.71 23.99
CA ALA A 235 1.48 22.13 25.13
C ALA A 235 2.37 23.33 24.77
N TYR A 236 2.99 23.29 23.61
CA TYR A 236 3.86 24.36 23.13
C TYR A 236 3.07 25.65 22.86
N ALA A 237 1.94 25.56 22.17
CA ALA A 237 1.08 26.70 21.86
C ALA A 237 0.52 27.37 23.13
N ASN A 238 0.19 26.58 24.15
CA ASN A 238 -0.40 27.06 25.42
C ASN A 238 0.61 27.29 26.54
N LYS A 239 1.92 27.32 26.23
CA LYS A 239 3.00 27.45 27.23
C LYS A 239 2.87 26.43 28.39
N GLY A 240 2.35 25.28 28.08
CA GLY A 240 2.05 24.20 29.01
C GLY A 240 0.57 23.78 28.94
N LEU A 241 0.32 22.51 29.06
CA LEU A 241 -1.05 21.99 29.19
C LEU A 241 -1.40 21.91 30.68
N SER A 242 -2.64 22.27 31.02
CA SER A 242 -3.18 22.05 32.38
C SER A 242 -3.06 20.59 32.84
N LEU A 243 -3.05 19.66 31.90
CA LEU A 243 -2.75 18.24 32.13
C LEU A 243 -1.38 17.99 32.79
N PHE A 244 -0.37 18.81 32.53
CA PHE A 244 0.96 18.66 33.15
C PHE A 244 1.03 19.29 34.55
N GLY A 245 0.07 20.15 34.89
CA GLY A 245 -0.06 20.75 36.22
C GLY A 245 -0.89 19.94 37.20
N MET A 246 -1.50 18.84 36.77
CA MET A 246 -2.26 17.97 37.67
C MET A 246 -1.30 17.28 38.64
N LYS A 247 -1.37 17.63 39.92
CA LYS A 247 -0.75 16.89 41.00
C LYS A 247 -1.53 15.59 41.21
N ASP A 248 -0.89 14.54 41.57
CA ASP A 248 -1.49 13.21 41.76
C ASP A 248 -1.91 12.44 40.52
N ARG A 249 -1.02 12.40 39.56
CA ARG A 249 -1.12 11.35 38.56
C ARG A 249 -0.58 10.03 39.18
N LYS A 250 -1.42 9.33 39.86
CA LYS A 250 -1.23 7.90 39.95
C LYS A 250 -1.71 7.34 38.63
N SER A 251 -0.79 7.15 37.67
CA SER A 251 -1.05 6.30 36.53
C SER A 251 -1.38 4.93 37.08
N VAL A 252 -2.64 4.56 37.01
CA VAL A 252 -3.02 3.18 37.15
C VAL A 252 -2.69 2.57 35.79
N VAL A 253 -1.61 1.79 35.74
CA VAL A 253 -1.30 0.88 34.64
C VAL A 253 -2.22 -0.31 34.75
#